data_8a92961f294cc376a675711f5c423552
#
_entry.id   8a92961f294cc376a675711f5c423552
#
_cell.length_a   1.000
_cell.length_b   1.000
_cell.length_c   1.000
_cell.angle_alpha   90.00
_cell.angle_beta   90.00
_cell.angle_gamma   90.00
#
_symmetry.space_group_name_H-M   'P 1'
#
loop_
_entity.id
_entity.type
_entity.pdbx_description
1 polymer ?
#
loop_
_entity_poly.entity_id
_entity_poly.type
_entity_poly.pdbx_seq_one_letter_code
_entity_poly.pdbx_strand_id
1 'polypeptide(L)'
;MASDIKANYSGKATLVPAAFFVQEKARELLSDVAVLEPGDEVRSTPVPAFDAVLVYTGKDEKLPEMYYVLEALSQMAEVDKHGKDAPSAVASYRMHVLTLAVRMGEKLLFCNMFDVPDFTSVEYHVFNVLTSLGLNVQKTVLQFISPLSGEQKEALKKYFLEVNFSR
;
A
#
# COMPACT_ATOMS: atom_id res chain seq x y z
N MET A 1 -8.67 -11.38 -2.23
CA MET A 1 -7.64 -10.37 -2.53
C MET A 1 -8.25 -9.24 -3.34
N ALA A 2 -7.91 -8.02 -3.01
CA ALA A 2 -8.41 -6.84 -3.72
C ALA A 2 -7.70 -6.67 -5.08
N SER A 3 -7.71 -7.71 -5.90
CA SER A 3 -7.02 -7.73 -7.18
C SER A 3 -7.69 -6.90 -8.28
N ASP A 4 -8.91 -6.40 -8.01
CA ASP A 4 -9.70 -5.74 -9.03
C ASP A 4 -9.59 -4.21 -9.03
N ILE A 5 -8.86 -3.64 -8.08
CA ILE A 5 -8.60 -2.20 -8.09
C ILE A 5 -7.44 -1.95 -9.03
N LYS A 6 -7.75 -1.66 -10.28
CA LYS A 6 -6.76 -1.26 -11.28
C LYS A 6 -6.20 0.10 -10.89
N ALA A 7 -5.14 0.08 -10.13
CA ALA A 7 -4.40 1.27 -9.81
C ALA A 7 -3.46 1.63 -10.96
N ASN A 8 -3.24 2.91 -11.14
CA ASN A 8 -2.14 3.38 -11.97
C ASN A 8 -0.85 3.18 -11.17
N TYR A 9 -0.19 2.06 -11.38
CA TYR A 9 1.09 1.79 -10.74
C TYR A 9 2.20 2.64 -11.33
N SER A 10 3.00 3.24 -10.49
CA SER A 10 4.29 3.81 -10.90
C SER A 10 5.38 2.74 -11.04
N GLY A 11 5.14 1.53 -10.57
CA GLY A 11 6.04 0.38 -10.68
C GLY A 11 5.29 -0.92 -10.88
N LYS A 12 6.01 -1.98 -11.23
CA LYS A 12 5.46 -3.32 -11.42
C LYS A 12 5.71 -4.12 -10.15
N ALA A 13 4.66 -4.41 -9.39
CA ALA A 13 4.77 -5.13 -8.13
C ALA A 13 3.50 -5.88 -7.79
N THR A 14 3.63 -6.96 -7.03
CA THR A 14 2.51 -7.70 -6.46
C THR A 14 2.90 -8.35 -5.13
N LEU A 15 1.92 -8.55 -4.25
CA LEU A 15 2.09 -9.35 -3.04
C LEU A 15 1.56 -10.76 -3.30
N VAL A 16 2.40 -11.76 -3.02
CA VAL A 16 2.06 -13.16 -3.16
C VAL A 16 2.03 -13.80 -1.77
N PRO A 17 0.97 -14.51 -1.39
CA PRO A 17 0.99 -15.28 -0.14
C PRO A 17 2.20 -16.21 -0.11
N ALA A 18 2.90 -16.28 1.02
CA ALA A 18 4.13 -17.06 1.14
C ALA A 18 3.94 -18.53 0.76
N ALA A 19 2.77 -19.10 1.07
CA ALA A 19 2.44 -20.48 0.74
C ALA A 19 2.37 -20.76 -0.77
N PHE A 20 2.14 -19.74 -1.59
CA PHE A 20 2.03 -19.86 -3.05
C PHE A 20 3.26 -19.33 -3.79
N PHE A 21 4.23 -18.80 -3.07
CA PHE A 21 5.42 -18.23 -3.69
C PHE A 21 6.45 -19.32 -3.99
N VAL A 22 6.90 -19.36 -5.24
CA VAL A 22 8.01 -20.18 -5.71
C VAL A 22 8.97 -19.27 -6.46
N GLN A 23 10.24 -19.24 -6.04
CA GLN A 23 11.23 -18.30 -6.59
C GLN A 23 11.38 -18.43 -8.12
N GLU A 24 11.39 -19.63 -8.64
CA GLU A 24 11.53 -19.92 -10.06
C GLU A 24 10.34 -19.40 -10.90
N LYS A 25 9.20 -19.15 -10.25
CA LYS A 25 7.98 -18.65 -10.87
C LYS A 25 7.71 -17.16 -10.59
N ALA A 26 8.65 -16.46 -9.97
CA ALA A 26 8.46 -15.05 -9.60
C ALA A 26 8.07 -14.19 -10.81
N ARG A 27 8.73 -14.38 -11.94
CA ARG A 27 8.42 -13.64 -13.16
C ARG A 27 7.01 -13.95 -13.69
N GLU A 28 6.61 -15.21 -13.68
CA GLU A 28 5.28 -15.64 -14.08
C GLU A 28 4.21 -15.02 -13.17
N LEU A 29 4.42 -15.07 -11.85
CA LEU A 29 3.49 -14.50 -10.87
C LEU A 29 3.31 -12.98 -11.07
N LEU A 30 4.38 -12.27 -11.36
CA LEU A 30 4.30 -10.83 -11.60
C LEU A 30 3.65 -10.54 -12.97
N SER A 31 3.87 -11.38 -13.98
CA SER A 31 3.28 -11.21 -15.30
C SER A 31 1.75 -11.38 -15.32
N ASP A 32 1.18 -12.03 -14.31
CA ASP A 32 -0.27 -12.16 -14.16
C ASP A 32 -0.96 -10.82 -13.86
N VAL A 33 -0.23 -9.87 -13.31
CA VAL A 33 -0.79 -8.58 -12.88
C VAL A 33 -0.14 -7.36 -13.56
N ALA A 34 0.98 -7.55 -14.24
CA ALA A 34 1.71 -6.47 -14.91
C ALA A 34 2.31 -6.93 -16.23
N VAL A 35 2.39 -6.02 -17.18
CA VAL A 35 3.07 -6.29 -18.47
C VAL A 35 4.57 -6.17 -18.24
N LEU A 36 5.30 -7.27 -18.43
CA LEU A 36 6.76 -7.31 -18.30
C LEU A 36 7.42 -7.23 -19.67
N GLU A 37 8.51 -6.48 -19.72
CA GLU A 37 9.37 -6.40 -20.88
C GLU A 37 10.54 -7.37 -20.75
N PRO A 38 11.15 -7.79 -21.87
CA PRO A 38 12.26 -8.77 -21.83
C PRO A 38 13.45 -8.35 -20.96
N GLY A 39 13.68 -7.04 -20.82
CA GLY A 39 14.78 -6.51 -20.01
C GLY A 39 14.44 -6.30 -18.53
N ASP A 40 13.21 -6.55 -18.13
CA ASP A 40 12.80 -6.38 -16.73
C ASP A 40 13.42 -7.46 -15.85
N GLU A 41 14.12 -7.04 -14.81
CA GLU A 41 14.61 -7.94 -13.77
C GLU A 41 13.56 -8.07 -12.67
N VAL A 42 13.18 -9.29 -12.35
CA VAL A 42 12.20 -9.59 -11.31
C VAL A 42 12.93 -9.93 -10.01
N ARG A 43 12.56 -9.23 -8.94
CA ARG A 43 13.09 -9.41 -7.60
C ARG A 43 11.98 -9.77 -6.64
N SER A 44 12.36 -10.33 -5.48
CA SER A 44 11.42 -10.66 -4.43
C SER A 44 12.00 -10.32 -3.07
N THR A 45 11.12 -9.92 -2.16
CA THR A 45 11.49 -9.62 -0.76
C THR A 45 10.42 -10.20 0.16
N PRO A 46 10.80 -11.01 1.16
CA PRO A 46 9.85 -11.52 2.13
C PRO A 46 9.21 -10.39 2.96
N VAL A 47 7.93 -10.53 3.26
CA VAL A 47 7.18 -9.67 4.18
C VAL A 47 6.57 -10.56 5.27
N PRO A 48 7.37 -10.98 6.27
CA PRO A 48 6.95 -11.99 7.24
C PRO A 48 5.75 -11.58 8.09
N ALA A 49 5.60 -10.28 8.35
CA ALA A 49 4.49 -9.76 9.15
C ALA A 49 3.12 -10.10 8.56
N PHE A 50 3.03 -10.32 7.25
CA PHE A 50 1.78 -10.63 6.55
C PHE A 50 1.82 -11.99 5.85
N ASP A 51 2.84 -12.80 6.16
CA ASP A 51 3.04 -14.11 5.55
C ASP A 51 2.98 -14.05 4.02
N ALA A 52 3.68 -13.08 3.46
CA ALA A 52 3.68 -12.77 2.04
C ALA A 52 5.10 -12.50 1.51
N VAL A 53 5.20 -12.47 0.19
CA VAL A 53 6.41 -12.09 -0.53
C VAL A 53 6.05 -10.98 -1.51
N LEU A 54 6.78 -9.87 -1.46
CA LEU A 54 6.65 -8.80 -2.45
C LEU A 54 7.50 -9.17 -3.67
N VAL A 55 6.86 -9.27 -4.83
CA VAL A 55 7.51 -9.54 -6.11
C VAL A 55 7.43 -8.27 -6.95
N TYR A 56 8.55 -7.82 -7.50
CA TYR A 56 8.63 -6.52 -8.17
C TYR A 56 9.74 -6.49 -9.23
N THR A 57 9.69 -5.49 -10.10
CA THR A 57 10.78 -5.22 -11.05
C THR A 57 11.73 -4.17 -10.50
N GLY A 58 13.01 -4.32 -10.77
CA GLY A 58 14.01 -3.32 -10.43
C GLY A 58 15.36 -3.66 -11.04
N LYS A 59 16.03 -2.65 -11.58
CA LYS A 59 17.41 -2.78 -12.02
C LYS A 59 18.41 -2.56 -10.90
N ASP A 60 17.99 -1.85 -9.87
CA ASP A 60 18.76 -1.55 -8.68
C ASP A 60 17.92 -1.77 -7.43
N GLU A 61 18.60 -2.10 -6.33
CA GLU A 61 17.99 -2.24 -4.99
C GLU A 61 17.34 -0.94 -4.47
N LYS A 62 17.43 0.13 -5.25
CA LYS A 62 17.07 1.49 -4.85
C LYS A 62 15.99 2.11 -5.73
N LEU A 63 14.93 1.37 -6.06
CA LEU A 63 13.75 2.05 -6.57
C LEU A 63 13.03 2.69 -5.40
N PRO A 64 12.94 4.04 -5.36
CA PRO A 64 12.28 4.73 -4.24
C PRO A 64 10.86 4.23 -3.97
N GLU A 65 10.15 3.90 -5.04
CA GLU A 65 8.77 3.42 -4.94
C GLU A 65 8.67 2.10 -4.15
N MET A 66 9.57 1.16 -4.40
CA MET A 66 9.55 -0.11 -3.67
C MET A 66 9.91 0.07 -2.20
N TYR A 67 10.79 1.01 -1.92
CA TYR A 67 11.07 1.40 -0.54
C TYR A 67 9.80 1.91 0.17
N TYR A 68 9.01 2.72 -0.50
CA TYR A 68 7.77 3.23 0.07
C TYR A 68 6.76 2.13 0.39
N VAL A 69 6.64 1.11 -0.47
CA VAL A 69 5.79 -0.05 -0.21
C VAL A 69 6.28 -0.81 1.02
N LEU A 70 7.58 -1.10 1.10
CA LEU A 70 8.15 -1.82 2.24
C LEU A 70 8.03 -1.01 3.53
N GLU A 71 8.22 0.29 3.47
CA GLU A 71 8.02 1.20 4.61
C GLU A 71 6.56 1.13 5.10
N ALA A 72 5.61 1.25 4.18
CA ALA A 72 4.18 1.19 4.52
C ALA A 72 3.80 -0.15 5.16
N LEU A 73 4.28 -1.26 4.62
CA LEU A 73 4.03 -2.58 5.18
C LEU A 73 4.67 -2.77 6.56
N SER A 74 5.88 -2.26 6.75
CA SER A 74 6.55 -2.30 8.04
C SER A 74 5.78 -1.49 9.09
N GLN A 75 5.35 -0.30 8.74
CA GLN A 75 4.55 0.54 9.63
C GLN A 75 3.19 -0.08 9.93
N MET A 76 2.57 -0.71 8.92
CA MET A 76 1.30 -1.40 9.12
C MET A 76 1.43 -2.55 10.13
N ALA A 77 2.55 -3.24 10.15
CA ALA A 77 2.81 -4.32 11.11
C ALA A 77 2.90 -3.80 12.56
N GLU A 78 3.32 -2.55 12.74
CA GLU A 78 3.51 -1.91 14.05
C GLU A 78 2.26 -1.16 14.54
N VAL A 79 1.31 -0.87 13.65
CA VAL A 79 0.07 -0.18 14.03
C VAL A 79 -0.76 -1.05 14.96
N ASP A 80 -1.18 -0.48 16.09
CA ASP A 80 -2.04 -1.15 17.05
C ASP A 80 -3.34 -1.65 16.38
N LYS A 81 -3.70 -2.88 16.72
CA LYS A 81 -4.92 -3.49 16.23
C LYS A 81 -6.11 -2.97 17.02
N HIS A 82 -6.79 -1.96 16.49
CA HIS A 82 -7.97 -1.36 17.12
C HIS A 82 -9.22 -2.25 17.05
N GLY A 83 -9.08 -3.51 17.47
CA GLY A 83 -10.17 -4.47 17.43
C GLY A 83 -10.30 -5.16 16.06
N LYS A 84 -11.11 -6.23 16.05
CA LYS A 84 -11.27 -7.08 14.84
C LYS A 84 -12.06 -6.40 13.73
N ASP A 85 -12.88 -5.41 14.06
CA ASP A 85 -13.84 -4.79 13.16
C ASP A 85 -13.44 -3.38 12.72
N ALA A 86 -12.33 -2.85 13.24
CA ALA A 86 -11.85 -1.53 12.88
C ALA A 86 -10.72 -1.63 11.85
N PRO A 87 -10.92 -1.14 10.64
CA PRO A 87 -9.85 -1.11 9.65
C PRO A 87 -8.78 -0.10 10.01
N SER A 88 -7.55 -0.42 9.67
CA SER A 88 -6.40 0.48 9.78
C SER A 88 -5.77 0.68 8.41
N ALA A 89 -5.37 1.90 8.13
CA ALA A 89 -4.69 2.25 6.90
C ALA A 89 -3.37 2.97 7.20
N VAL A 90 -2.35 2.68 6.42
CA VAL A 90 -1.08 3.40 6.43
C VAL A 90 -0.91 4.04 5.06
N ALA A 91 -0.63 5.32 5.03
CA ALA A 91 -0.45 6.07 3.79
C ALA A 91 0.81 6.94 3.85
N SER A 92 1.44 7.11 2.70
CA SER A 92 2.48 8.11 2.49
C SER A 92 2.28 8.78 1.15
N TYR A 93 2.66 10.06 1.09
CA TYR A 93 2.63 10.82 -0.17
C TYR A 93 3.97 11.52 -0.35
N ARG A 94 4.77 11.02 -1.27
CA ARG A 94 6.11 11.54 -1.56
C ARG A 94 6.34 11.53 -3.06
N MET A 95 6.89 12.61 -3.57
CA MET A 95 7.24 12.75 -5.00
C MET A 95 6.10 12.36 -5.94
N HIS A 96 4.89 12.82 -5.62
CA HIS A 96 3.65 12.53 -6.36
C HIS A 96 3.25 11.06 -6.37
N VAL A 97 3.80 10.25 -5.48
CA VAL A 97 3.40 8.85 -5.31
C VAL A 97 2.67 8.68 -3.98
N LEU A 98 1.42 8.25 -4.05
CA LEU A 98 0.65 7.80 -2.91
C LEU A 98 0.90 6.30 -2.73
N THR A 99 1.40 5.92 -1.57
CA THR A 99 1.47 4.52 -1.15
C THR A 99 0.42 4.29 -0.08
N LEU A 100 -0.37 3.25 -0.24
CA LEU A 100 -1.48 2.95 0.66
C LEU A 100 -1.53 1.47 0.98
N ALA A 101 -1.58 1.13 2.27
CA ALA A 101 -1.82 -0.21 2.77
C ALA A 101 -3.04 -0.19 3.69
N VAL A 102 -3.89 -1.21 3.59
CA VAL A 102 -5.11 -1.32 4.40
C VAL A 102 -5.20 -2.71 5.01
N ARG A 103 -5.52 -2.74 6.29
CA ARG A 103 -5.64 -3.96 7.08
C ARG A 103 -6.94 -3.96 7.88
N MET A 104 -7.50 -5.15 8.07
CA MET A 104 -8.56 -5.37 9.06
C MET A 104 -8.15 -6.56 9.95
N GLY A 105 -8.02 -6.31 11.25
CA GLY A 105 -7.45 -7.29 12.16
C GLY A 105 -6.03 -7.67 11.74
N GLU A 106 -5.77 -8.94 11.51
CA GLU A 106 -4.46 -9.44 11.06
C GLU A 106 -4.36 -9.56 9.53
N LYS A 107 -5.45 -9.32 8.83
CA LYS A 107 -5.53 -9.52 7.39
C LYS A 107 -5.19 -8.25 6.64
N LEU A 108 -4.16 -8.31 5.81
CA LEU A 108 -3.85 -7.27 4.84
C LEU A 108 -4.86 -7.37 3.69
N LEU A 109 -5.63 -6.30 3.48
CA LEU A 109 -6.66 -6.24 2.44
C LEU A 109 -6.16 -5.60 1.16
N PHE A 110 -5.21 -4.68 1.27
CA PHE A 110 -4.77 -3.87 0.14
C PHE A 110 -3.37 -3.32 0.40
N CYS A 111 -2.54 -3.30 -0.64
CA CYS A 111 -1.29 -2.54 -0.64
C CYS A 111 -0.97 -2.15 -2.09
N ASN A 112 -0.88 -0.86 -2.36
CA ASN A 112 -0.62 -0.38 -3.70
C ASN A 112 -0.04 1.03 -3.72
N MET A 113 0.46 1.42 -4.90
CA MET A 113 0.96 2.76 -5.20
C MET A 113 0.16 3.40 -6.31
N PHE A 114 0.02 4.72 -6.25
CA PHE A 114 -0.67 5.52 -7.25
C PHE A 114 0.16 6.74 -7.61
N ASP A 115 0.23 7.06 -8.89
CA ASP A 115 0.72 8.36 -9.33
C ASP A 115 -0.39 9.39 -9.12
N VAL A 116 -0.14 10.38 -8.28
CA VAL A 116 -1.15 11.34 -7.83
C VAL A 116 -0.59 12.76 -7.91
N PRO A 117 -1.21 13.65 -8.70
CA PRO A 117 -0.64 14.97 -8.96
C PRO A 117 -0.71 15.95 -7.79
N ASP A 118 -1.67 15.77 -6.87
CA ASP A 118 -1.93 16.71 -5.78
C ASP A 118 -2.57 16.02 -4.57
N PHE A 119 -2.66 16.74 -3.46
CA PHE A 119 -3.19 16.18 -2.21
C PHE A 119 -4.72 15.94 -2.25
N THR A 120 -5.46 16.73 -3.00
CA THR A 120 -6.89 16.48 -3.19
C THR A 120 -7.13 15.12 -3.85
N SER A 121 -6.29 14.77 -4.80
CA SER A 121 -6.32 13.43 -5.43
C SER A 121 -5.91 12.32 -4.46
N VAL A 122 -5.01 12.60 -3.51
CA VAL A 122 -4.67 11.66 -2.42
C VAL A 122 -5.92 11.33 -1.60
N GLU A 123 -6.64 12.33 -1.14
CA GLU A 123 -7.89 12.16 -0.39
C GLU A 123 -8.89 11.30 -1.17
N TYR A 124 -9.08 11.63 -2.44
CA TYR A 124 -9.97 10.89 -3.32
C TYR A 124 -9.58 9.41 -3.45
N HIS A 125 -8.31 9.12 -3.67
CA HIS A 125 -7.83 7.74 -3.81
C HIS A 125 -8.01 6.93 -2.52
N VAL A 126 -7.67 7.51 -1.37
CA VAL A 126 -7.86 6.85 -0.07
C VAL A 126 -9.33 6.52 0.16
N PHE A 127 -10.21 7.48 -0.07
CA PHE A 127 -11.65 7.28 0.01
C PHE A 127 -12.13 6.16 -0.91
N ASN A 128 -11.70 6.22 -2.16
CA ASN A 128 -12.12 5.28 -3.19
C ASN A 128 -11.68 3.85 -2.88
N VAL A 129 -10.46 3.67 -2.42
CA VAL A 129 -9.95 2.36 -2.01
C VAL A 129 -10.75 1.80 -0.84
N LEU A 130 -10.94 2.57 0.21
CA LEU A 130 -11.70 2.11 1.38
C LEU A 130 -13.14 1.76 1.03
N THR A 131 -13.80 2.60 0.24
CA THR A 131 -15.17 2.35 -0.23
C THR A 131 -15.23 1.08 -1.09
N SER A 132 -14.28 0.90 -2.01
CA SER A 132 -14.20 -0.29 -2.86
C SER A 132 -13.99 -1.58 -2.07
N LEU A 133 -13.33 -1.49 -0.92
CA LEU A 133 -13.15 -2.62 0.00
C LEU A 133 -14.37 -2.85 0.90
N GLY A 134 -15.41 -2.02 0.77
CA GLY A 134 -16.59 -2.10 1.63
C GLY A 134 -16.37 -1.59 3.04
N LEU A 135 -15.36 -0.76 3.27
CA LEU A 135 -14.99 -0.26 4.59
C LEU A 135 -15.60 1.13 4.83
N ASN A 136 -15.93 1.39 6.09
CA ASN A 136 -16.43 2.69 6.51
C ASN A 136 -15.24 3.59 6.88
N VAL A 137 -15.07 4.67 6.12
CA VAL A 137 -13.99 5.66 6.34
C VAL A 137 -14.06 6.24 7.76
N GLN A 138 -15.26 6.52 8.26
CA GLN A 138 -15.44 7.09 9.60
C GLN A 138 -15.10 6.12 10.74
N LYS A 139 -14.92 4.84 10.44
CA LYS A 139 -14.47 3.81 11.39
C LYS A 139 -13.02 3.39 11.19
N THR A 140 -12.35 4.02 10.23
CA THR A 140 -10.97 3.67 9.86
C THR A 140 -9.97 4.55 10.62
N VAL A 141 -8.93 3.91 11.17
CA VAL A 141 -7.78 4.60 11.73
C VAL A 141 -6.74 4.76 10.62
N LEU A 142 -6.32 5.99 10.37
CA LEU A 142 -5.31 6.32 9.37
C LEU A 142 -3.99 6.74 10.02
N GLN A 143 -2.91 6.08 9.67
CA GLN A 143 -1.55 6.48 10.00
C GLN A 143 -0.92 7.08 8.74
N PHE A 144 -0.61 8.37 8.77
CA PHE A 144 0.08 9.04 7.65
C PHE A 144 1.56 9.18 8.00
N ILE A 145 2.42 8.50 7.24
CA ILE A 145 3.85 8.34 7.57
C ILE A 145 4.79 9.26 6.83
N SER A 146 4.28 10.15 5.99
CA SER A 146 5.06 11.21 5.35
C SER A 146 4.66 12.58 5.90
N PRO A 147 5.54 13.59 5.81
CA PRO A 147 5.22 14.93 6.28
C PRO A 147 4.01 15.54 5.56
N LEU A 148 3.14 16.20 6.31
CA LEU A 148 1.98 16.92 5.80
C LEU A 148 1.97 18.34 6.35
N SER A 149 1.39 19.29 5.59
CA SER A 149 1.09 20.63 6.09
C SER A 149 -0.04 20.57 7.13
N GLY A 150 -0.17 21.65 7.94
CA GLY A 150 -1.27 21.77 8.88
C GLY A 150 -2.64 21.71 8.22
N GLU A 151 -2.78 22.32 7.06
CA GLU A 151 -4.00 22.31 6.26
C GLU A 151 -4.36 20.89 5.78
N GLN A 152 -3.37 20.15 5.29
CA GLN A 152 -3.56 18.75 4.88
C GLN A 152 -3.98 17.87 6.05
N LYS A 153 -3.36 18.04 7.22
CA LYS A 153 -3.73 17.31 8.43
C LYS A 153 -5.18 17.57 8.84
N GLU A 154 -5.60 18.81 8.83
CA GLU A 154 -6.97 19.19 9.19
C GLU A 154 -7.99 18.63 8.18
N ALA A 155 -7.64 18.60 6.90
CA ALA A 155 -8.50 18.00 5.87
C ALA A 155 -8.77 16.51 6.14
N LEU A 156 -7.73 15.75 6.51
CA LEU A 156 -7.87 14.33 6.80
C LEU A 156 -8.67 14.05 8.07
N LYS A 157 -8.50 14.86 9.11
CA LYS A 157 -9.21 14.67 10.39
C LYS A 157 -10.73 14.74 10.29
N LYS A 158 -11.24 15.35 9.22
CA LYS A 158 -12.69 15.45 9.00
C LYS A 158 -13.37 14.12 8.63
N TYR A 159 -12.60 13.17 8.13
CA TYR A 159 -13.15 11.97 7.48
C TYR A 159 -12.88 10.67 8.21
N PHE A 160 -11.84 10.60 9.04
CA PHE A 160 -11.38 9.36 9.66
C PHE A 160 -11.73 9.31 11.15
N LEU A 161 -11.87 8.09 11.68
CA LEU A 161 -12.05 7.87 13.11
C LEU A 161 -10.92 8.49 13.92
N GLU A 162 -9.71 8.26 13.47
CA GLU A 162 -8.49 8.75 14.09
C GLU A 162 -7.43 8.91 13.00
N VAL A 163 -6.69 10.00 13.04
CA VAL A 163 -5.56 10.20 12.15
C VAL A 163 -4.32 10.45 12.99
N ASN A 164 -3.31 9.60 12.78
CA ASN A 164 -2.01 9.71 13.41
C ASN A 164 -0.98 10.14 12.38
N PHE A 165 -0.09 11.02 12.77
CA PHE A 165 0.94 11.56 11.89
C PHE A 165 2.32 11.20 12.44
N SER A 166 3.19 10.69 11.58
CA SER A 166 4.59 10.50 11.90
C SER A 166 5.32 11.84 11.96
N ARG A 167 6.28 11.92 12.86
CA ARG A 167 7.12 13.12 13.03
C ARG A 167 8.16 13.25 11.92
#